data_27e2d616dbfa20cef215192b39c2cd6b
#
_entry.id   27e2d616dbfa20cef215192b39c2cd6b
#
_cell.length_a   1.000
_cell.length_b   1.000
_cell.length_c   1.000
_cell.angle_alpha   90.00
_cell.angle_beta   90.00
_cell.angle_gamma   90.00
#
_symmetry.space_group_name_H-M   'P 1'
#
loop_
_entity.id
_entity.type
_entity.pdbx_description
1 polymer ?
#
loop_
_entity_poly.entity_id
_entity_poly.type
_entity_poly.pdbx_seq_one_letter_code
_entity_poly.pdbx_strand_id
1 'polypeptide(L)'
;MCAAAYATGSITLTCNIDRDGVEVPLAGDTYEFSLVASAQVVNGELTYETTGPFASIGCEWGGLDAGQIRSKAREAAELAARNGTPADATGSTDAQGKISAQGLRLGMYLVRRVAVAPANDRTLVDPMLISVPTRVGDSLEYQVIANPKVEIEEAVPGPTDPGVPESNGIFPWLDLPTTGDVQMLLVGLVALLGGSMIAVSRRVSR
;
A
#
# COMPACT_ATOMS: atom_id res chain seq x y z
N MET A 1 -14.90 -37.54 16.90
CA MET A 1 -14.62 -36.17 17.33
C MET A 1 -15.38 -35.23 16.40
N CYS A 2 -16.46 -34.57 16.87
CA CYS A 2 -17.15 -33.54 16.09
C CYS A 2 -16.24 -32.32 16.07
N ALA A 3 -15.76 -31.91 14.87
CA ALA A 3 -15.11 -30.63 14.70
C ALA A 3 -16.16 -29.55 15.00
N ALA A 4 -15.91 -28.72 15.99
CA ALA A 4 -16.74 -27.54 16.21
C ALA A 4 -16.68 -26.69 14.93
N ALA A 5 -17.84 -26.46 14.30
CA ALA A 5 -17.94 -25.58 13.18
C ALA A 5 -17.70 -24.15 13.71
N TYR A 6 -16.53 -23.61 13.46
CA TYR A 6 -16.26 -22.20 13.74
C TYR A 6 -17.10 -21.35 12.81
N ALA A 7 -17.70 -20.28 13.35
CA ALA A 7 -18.37 -19.30 12.53
C ALA A 7 -17.37 -18.70 11.53
N THR A 8 -17.78 -18.60 10.28
CA THR A 8 -16.99 -18.01 9.20
C THR A 8 -17.77 -16.91 8.51
N GLY A 9 -17.08 -16.05 7.82
CA GLY A 9 -17.70 -15.02 7.00
C GLY A 9 -16.98 -14.83 5.67
N SER A 10 -17.27 -13.71 5.02
CA SER A 10 -16.68 -13.37 3.73
C SER A 10 -16.40 -11.87 3.61
N ILE A 11 -15.44 -11.53 2.76
CA ILE A 11 -15.17 -10.16 2.33
C ILE A 11 -15.31 -10.13 0.82
N THR A 12 -16.15 -9.24 0.31
CA THR A 12 -16.25 -8.93 -1.13
C THR A 12 -15.80 -7.50 -1.34
N LEU A 13 -14.82 -7.31 -2.21
CA LEU A 13 -14.41 -5.98 -2.66
C LEU A 13 -15.10 -5.66 -3.99
N THR A 14 -15.47 -4.38 -4.17
CA THR A 14 -15.86 -3.83 -5.46
C THR A 14 -14.90 -2.67 -5.75
N CYS A 15 -13.97 -2.91 -6.66
CA CYS A 15 -12.88 -2.00 -6.98
C CYS A 15 -13.22 -1.25 -8.26
N ASN A 16 -13.79 -0.05 -8.13
CA ASN A 16 -14.14 0.82 -9.25
C ASN A 16 -13.46 2.18 -9.07
N ILE A 17 -13.26 2.88 -10.18
CA ILE A 17 -12.81 4.26 -10.19
C ILE A 17 -13.79 5.10 -10.99
N ASP A 18 -14.12 6.29 -10.48
CA ASP A 18 -14.88 7.28 -11.23
C ASP A 18 -13.95 7.99 -12.24
N ARG A 19 -14.30 7.90 -13.51
CA ARG A 19 -13.69 8.67 -14.59
C ARG A 19 -14.75 9.49 -15.29
N ASP A 20 -14.79 10.78 -15.03
CA ASP A 20 -15.74 11.73 -15.62
C ASP A 20 -17.22 11.34 -15.43
N GLY A 21 -17.56 10.84 -14.24
CA GLY A 21 -18.91 10.40 -13.88
C GLY A 21 -19.27 8.98 -14.36
N VAL A 22 -18.28 8.22 -14.85
CA VAL A 22 -18.45 6.83 -15.25
C VAL A 22 -17.64 5.94 -14.32
N GLU A 23 -18.30 5.00 -13.65
CA GLU A 23 -17.63 3.96 -12.87
C GLU A 23 -16.94 2.95 -13.79
N VAL A 24 -15.62 2.87 -13.70
CA VAL A 24 -14.78 1.94 -14.46
C VAL A 24 -14.26 0.88 -13.50
N PRO A 25 -14.53 -0.43 -13.75
CA PRO A 25 -14.05 -1.50 -12.91
C PRO A 25 -12.54 -1.70 -13.08
N LEU A 26 -11.83 -1.91 -11.95
CA LEU A 26 -10.42 -2.28 -11.93
C LEU A 26 -10.27 -3.80 -12.00
N ALA A 27 -10.35 -4.35 -13.21
CA ALA A 27 -10.27 -5.77 -13.47
C ALA A 27 -8.81 -6.26 -13.49
N GLY A 28 -8.57 -7.46 -12.94
CA GLY A 28 -7.27 -8.15 -13.01
C GLY A 28 -6.28 -7.77 -11.91
N ASP A 29 -6.61 -6.86 -11.01
CA ASP A 29 -5.77 -6.52 -9.86
C ASP A 29 -5.80 -7.66 -8.84
N THR A 30 -4.65 -8.00 -8.25
CA THR A 30 -4.56 -9.09 -7.26
C THR A 30 -4.53 -8.52 -5.85
N TYR A 31 -5.37 -9.11 -4.99
CA TYR A 31 -5.47 -8.76 -3.58
C TYR A 31 -5.15 -9.94 -2.68
N GLU A 32 -4.56 -9.64 -1.54
CA GLU A 32 -4.32 -10.54 -0.44
C GLU A 32 -5.14 -10.15 0.79
N PHE A 33 -5.61 -11.17 1.51
CA PHE A 33 -6.36 -11.06 2.75
C PHE A 33 -5.58 -11.79 3.84
N SER A 34 -5.10 -11.07 4.86
CA SER A 34 -4.30 -11.62 5.95
C SER A 34 -4.97 -11.34 7.29
N LEU A 35 -5.16 -12.36 8.12
CA LEU A 35 -5.74 -12.20 9.45
C LEU A 35 -4.77 -11.52 10.40
N VAL A 36 -5.06 -10.28 10.77
CA VAL A 36 -4.25 -9.47 11.68
C VAL A 36 -4.60 -9.73 13.14
N ALA A 37 -5.89 -9.87 13.43
CA ALA A 37 -6.36 -10.24 14.75
C ALA A 37 -7.56 -11.19 14.65
N SER A 38 -7.57 -12.26 15.42
CA SER A 38 -8.73 -13.13 15.56
C SER A 38 -9.81 -12.43 16.38
N ALA A 39 -11.09 -12.68 16.05
CA ALA A 39 -12.21 -12.14 16.79
C ALA A 39 -13.07 -13.23 17.42
N GLN A 40 -13.65 -12.90 18.57
CA GLN A 40 -14.69 -13.68 19.23
C GLN A 40 -15.89 -12.78 19.47
N VAL A 41 -17.09 -13.38 19.36
CA VAL A 41 -18.35 -12.71 19.71
C VAL A 41 -18.75 -13.20 21.10
N VAL A 42 -18.70 -12.29 22.07
CA VAL A 42 -19.08 -12.56 23.46
C VAL A 42 -20.20 -11.62 23.85
N ASN A 43 -21.39 -12.17 24.16
CA ASN A 43 -22.58 -11.38 24.48
C ASN A 43 -22.94 -10.31 23.42
N GLY A 44 -22.69 -10.61 22.15
CA GLY A 44 -22.93 -9.67 21.05
C GLY A 44 -21.83 -8.63 20.82
N GLU A 45 -20.79 -8.62 21.65
CA GLU A 45 -19.63 -7.76 21.50
C GLU A 45 -18.46 -8.49 20.83
N LEU A 46 -17.71 -7.76 19.99
CA LEU A 46 -16.50 -8.25 19.33
C LEU A 46 -15.28 -7.98 20.22
N THR A 47 -14.55 -9.04 20.54
CA THR A 47 -13.24 -8.95 21.19
C THR A 47 -12.18 -9.46 20.24
N TYR A 48 -11.00 -8.84 20.23
CA TYR A 48 -9.95 -9.15 19.29
C TYR A 48 -8.66 -9.56 20.00
N GLU A 49 -7.95 -10.53 19.40
CA GLU A 49 -6.62 -10.93 19.81
C GLU A 49 -5.69 -10.88 18.59
N THR A 50 -4.65 -10.04 18.66
CA THR A 50 -3.70 -9.87 17.56
C THR A 50 -2.96 -11.18 17.29
N THR A 51 -2.87 -11.58 16.01
CA THR A 51 -2.17 -12.81 15.61
C THR A 51 -0.66 -12.66 15.71
N GLY A 52 0.08 -13.78 15.90
CA GLY A 52 1.51 -13.78 16.10
C GLY A 52 2.34 -12.97 15.09
N PRO A 53 2.10 -13.09 13.75
CA PRO A 53 2.82 -12.31 12.76
C PRO A 53 2.67 -10.79 12.91
N PHE A 54 1.57 -10.33 13.53
CA PHE A 54 1.23 -8.92 13.73
C PHE A 54 1.31 -8.47 15.19
N ALA A 55 1.83 -9.30 16.09
CA ALA A 55 1.86 -9.03 17.54
C ALA A 55 2.54 -7.71 17.91
N SER A 56 3.51 -7.23 17.10
CA SER A 56 4.20 -5.98 17.32
C SER A 56 3.34 -4.73 17.07
N ILE A 57 2.18 -4.85 16.42
CA ILE A 57 1.26 -3.72 16.18
C ILE A 57 0.68 -3.18 17.51
N GLY A 58 0.44 -4.07 18.48
CA GLY A 58 0.10 -3.75 19.85
C GLY A 58 -0.98 -2.68 20.00
N CYS A 59 -2.22 -2.97 19.58
CA CYS A 59 -3.32 -2.03 19.78
C CYS A 59 -4.60 -2.75 20.21
N GLU A 60 -5.50 -2.02 20.83
CA GLU A 60 -6.86 -2.46 21.06
C GLU A 60 -7.69 -2.17 19.80
N TRP A 61 -8.10 -3.23 19.09
CA TRP A 61 -8.81 -3.11 17.80
C TRP A 61 -10.24 -2.57 17.95
N GLY A 62 -10.84 -2.70 19.14
CA GLY A 62 -12.13 -2.10 19.44
C GLY A 62 -12.00 -0.59 19.76
N GLY A 63 -12.79 0.24 19.08
CA GLY A 63 -12.83 1.68 19.36
C GLY A 63 -11.81 2.54 18.62
N LEU A 64 -11.11 1.99 17.64
CA LEU A 64 -10.24 2.77 16.74
C LEU A 64 -11.09 3.70 15.86
N ASP A 65 -10.67 4.94 15.73
CA ASP A 65 -11.23 5.86 14.75
C ASP A 65 -10.72 5.58 13.32
N ALA A 66 -11.32 6.21 12.31
CA ALA A 66 -10.99 5.98 10.92
C ALA A 66 -9.52 6.32 10.57
N GLY A 67 -8.92 7.32 11.25
CA GLY A 67 -7.53 7.70 11.05
C GLY A 67 -6.59 6.65 11.63
N GLN A 68 -6.91 6.16 12.82
CA GLN A 68 -6.16 5.09 13.50
C GLN A 68 -6.23 3.79 12.71
N ILE A 69 -7.42 3.41 12.21
CA ILE A 69 -7.61 2.21 11.36
C ILE A 69 -6.72 2.31 10.11
N ARG A 70 -6.69 3.48 9.44
CA ARG A 70 -5.84 3.69 8.25
C ARG A 70 -4.36 3.59 8.58
N SER A 71 -3.92 4.19 9.69
CA SER A 71 -2.53 4.11 10.15
C SER A 71 -2.14 2.66 10.45
N LYS A 72 -3.00 1.91 11.16
CA LYS A 72 -2.77 0.50 11.49
C LYS A 72 -2.81 -0.41 10.26
N ALA A 73 -3.61 -0.08 9.23
CA ALA A 73 -3.60 -0.79 7.96
C ALA A 73 -2.25 -0.68 7.24
N ARG A 74 -1.66 0.52 7.22
CA ARG A 74 -0.34 0.74 6.64
C ARG A 74 0.76 0.04 7.43
N GLU A 75 0.75 0.15 8.75
CA GLU A 75 1.68 -0.55 9.64
C GLU A 75 1.63 -2.07 9.43
N ALA A 76 0.41 -2.64 9.36
CA ALA A 76 0.21 -4.06 9.09
C ALA A 76 0.70 -4.46 7.69
N ALA A 77 0.47 -3.63 6.67
CA ALA A 77 0.92 -3.90 5.31
C ALA A 77 2.45 -3.91 5.19
N GLU A 78 3.12 -2.95 5.84
CA GLU A 78 4.58 -2.90 5.91
C GLU A 78 5.15 -4.13 6.65
N LEU A 79 4.53 -4.51 7.77
CA LEU A 79 4.94 -5.66 8.56
C LEU A 79 4.78 -6.96 7.76
N ALA A 80 3.62 -7.14 7.09
CA ALA A 80 3.36 -8.30 6.25
C ALA A 80 4.36 -8.41 5.09
N ALA A 81 4.66 -7.30 4.42
CA ALA A 81 5.62 -7.26 3.33
C ALA A 81 7.05 -7.57 3.81
N ARG A 82 7.47 -6.97 4.92
CA ARG A 82 8.81 -7.14 5.50
C ARG A 82 9.05 -8.57 5.98
N ASN A 83 8.04 -9.20 6.58
CA ASN A 83 8.14 -10.55 7.14
C ASN A 83 7.77 -11.66 6.15
N GLY A 84 7.30 -11.33 4.95
CA GLY A 84 6.79 -12.31 4.01
C GLY A 84 5.60 -13.10 4.58
N THR A 85 4.73 -12.44 5.37
CA THR A 85 3.60 -13.10 6.03
C THR A 85 2.64 -13.67 4.98
N PRO A 86 2.34 -14.98 4.99
CA PRO A 86 1.44 -15.58 4.03
C PRO A 86 0.02 -15.05 4.21
N ALA A 87 -0.70 -14.87 3.12
CA ALA A 87 -2.10 -14.49 3.14
C ALA A 87 -3.01 -15.69 3.45
N ASP A 88 -4.13 -15.46 4.15
CA ASP A 88 -5.17 -16.47 4.37
C ASP A 88 -6.00 -16.70 3.09
N ALA A 89 -6.12 -15.69 2.23
CA ALA A 89 -6.74 -15.80 0.92
C ALA A 89 -6.06 -14.84 -0.07
N THR A 90 -6.04 -15.23 -1.35
CA THR A 90 -5.51 -14.41 -2.45
C THR A 90 -6.39 -14.62 -3.68
N GLY A 91 -6.60 -13.58 -4.46
CA GLY A 91 -7.32 -13.67 -5.72
C GLY A 91 -7.21 -12.39 -6.53
N SER A 92 -7.77 -12.43 -7.75
CA SER A 92 -7.79 -11.27 -8.65
C SER A 92 -9.23 -10.80 -8.89
N THR A 93 -9.37 -9.50 -9.14
CA THR A 93 -10.67 -8.91 -9.49
C THR A 93 -11.14 -9.41 -10.85
N ASP A 94 -12.43 -9.69 -10.95
CA ASP A 94 -13.12 -10.08 -12.20
C ASP A 94 -13.32 -8.88 -13.14
N ALA A 95 -14.02 -9.13 -14.27
CA ALA A 95 -14.32 -8.09 -15.27
C ALA A 95 -15.22 -6.96 -14.72
N GLN A 96 -15.89 -7.18 -13.60
CA GLN A 96 -16.72 -6.20 -12.89
C GLN A 96 -15.96 -5.53 -11.74
N GLY A 97 -14.64 -5.74 -11.63
CA GLY A 97 -13.81 -5.21 -10.56
C GLY A 97 -14.08 -5.86 -9.20
N LYS A 98 -14.69 -7.05 -9.16
CA LYS A 98 -15.07 -7.73 -7.91
C LYS A 98 -14.13 -8.88 -7.57
N ILE A 99 -13.85 -9.02 -6.28
CA ILE A 99 -13.17 -10.19 -5.72
C ILE A 99 -13.82 -10.55 -4.40
N SER A 100 -13.95 -11.85 -4.10
CA SER A 100 -14.53 -12.34 -2.85
C SER A 100 -13.65 -13.41 -2.21
N ALA A 101 -13.32 -13.20 -0.93
CA ALA A 101 -12.70 -14.20 -0.06
C ALA A 101 -13.78 -14.81 0.84
N GLN A 102 -13.96 -16.13 0.73
CA GLN A 102 -15.00 -16.90 1.43
C GLN A 102 -14.40 -17.75 2.55
N GLY A 103 -15.25 -18.15 3.52
CA GLY A 103 -14.83 -19.09 4.59
C GLY A 103 -13.79 -18.48 5.54
N LEU A 104 -13.72 -17.17 5.63
CA LEU A 104 -12.79 -16.47 6.50
C LEU A 104 -13.17 -16.66 7.96
N ARG A 105 -12.19 -16.93 8.81
CA ARG A 105 -12.37 -16.96 10.27
C ARG A 105 -12.78 -15.57 10.76
N LEU A 106 -13.45 -15.49 11.91
CA LEU A 106 -13.79 -14.19 12.49
C LEU A 106 -12.52 -13.44 12.89
N GLY A 107 -12.43 -12.17 12.50
CA GLY A 107 -11.25 -11.36 12.81
C GLY A 107 -11.16 -10.06 12.05
N MET A 108 -10.07 -9.35 12.29
CA MET A 108 -9.64 -8.16 11.54
C MET A 108 -8.70 -8.61 10.43
N TYR A 109 -9.03 -8.29 9.20
CA TYR A 109 -8.25 -8.64 8.02
C TYR A 109 -7.57 -7.43 7.43
N LEU A 110 -6.26 -7.54 7.21
CA LEU A 110 -5.54 -6.68 6.30
C LEU A 110 -5.88 -7.10 4.87
N VAL A 111 -6.36 -6.15 4.09
CA VAL A 111 -6.58 -6.30 2.66
C VAL A 111 -5.64 -5.36 1.92
N ARG A 112 -4.79 -5.91 1.05
CA ARG A 112 -3.81 -5.14 0.27
C ARG A 112 -3.80 -5.58 -1.19
N ARG A 113 -3.64 -4.63 -2.09
CA ARG A 113 -3.38 -4.91 -3.50
C ARG A 113 -1.89 -5.23 -3.67
N VAL A 114 -1.58 -6.41 -4.19
CA VAL A 114 -0.21 -6.91 -4.34
C VAL A 114 0.27 -6.98 -5.78
N ALA A 115 -0.66 -6.99 -6.74
CA ALA A 115 -0.34 -6.83 -8.15
C ALA A 115 -1.38 -5.96 -8.83
N VAL A 116 -0.93 -5.13 -9.74
CA VAL A 116 -1.72 -4.18 -10.51
C VAL A 116 -1.78 -4.64 -11.95
N ALA A 117 -2.99 -4.77 -12.51
CA ALA A 117 -3.14 -5.08 -13.93
C ALA A 117 -2.63 -3.91 -14.80
N PRO A 118 -2.06 -4.17 -15.98
CA PRO A 118 -1.51 -3.10 -16.83
C PRO A 118 -2.50 -1.99 -17.20
N ALA A 119 -3.81 -2.31 -17.24
CA ALA A 119 -4.86 -1.33 -17.50
C ALA A 119 -5.10 -0.38 -16.32
N ASN A 120 -4.63 -0.74 -15.12
CA ASN A 120 -4.86 -0.05 -13.86
C ASN A 120 -3.56 0.57 -13.29
N ASP A 121 -2.48 0.60 -14.05
CA ASP A 121 -1.11 0.94 -13.63
C ASP A 121 -0.99 2.33 -12.97
N ARG A 122 -1.90 3.26 -13.30
CA ARG A 122 -1.94 4.61 -12.74
C ARG A 122 -2.91 4.79 -11.59
N THR A 123 -3.38 3.70 -10.99
CA THR A 123 -4.30 3.75 -9.86
C THR A 123 -3.60 3.36 -8.56
N LEU A 124 -3.94 4.08 -7.49
CA LEU A 124 -3.44 3.82 -6.14
C LEU A 124 -4.60 3.33 -5.27
N VAL A 125 -4.35 2.28 -4.50
CA VAL A 125 -5.28 1.76 -3.50
C VAL A 125 -4.53 1.56 -2.20
N ASP A 126 -4.93 2.29 -1.17
CA ASP A 126 -4.37 2.13 0.17
C ASP A 126 -4.73 0.76 0.75
N PRO A 127 -3.84 0.16 1.56
CA PRO A 127 -4.21 -1.01 2.35
C PRO A 127 -5.31 -0.66 3.34
N MET A 128 -6.19 -1.63 3.62
CA MET A 128 -7.32 -1.42 4.50
C MET A 128 -7.46 -2.55 5.52
N LEU A 129 -8.08 -2.23 6.65
CA LEU A 129 -8.49 -3.21 7.65
C LEU A 129 -10.01 -3.39 7.61
N ILE A 130 -10.44 -4.65 7.52
CA ILE A 130 -11.85 -5.03 7.43
C ILE A 130 -12.14 -6.06 8.51
N SER A 131 -13.13 -5.79 9.37
CA SER A 131 -13.60 -6.76 10.37
C SER A 131 -14.61 -7.74 9.78
N VAL A 132 -14.47 -9.01 10.12
CA VAL A 132 -15.44 -10.08 9.83
C VAL A 132 -15.79 -10.75 11.17
N PRO A 133 -17.02 -10.61 11.67
CA PRO A 133 -18.09 -9.77 11.16
C PRO A 133 -17.82 -8.28 11.38
N THR A 134 -18.52 -7.44 10.64
CA THR A 134 -18.58 -6.00 10.89
C THR A 134 -19.89 -5.66 11.60
N ARG A 135 -19.90 -4.59 12.40
CA ARG A 135 -21.11 -4.09 13.05
C ARG A 135 -21.83 -3.09 12.15
N VAL A 136 -23.11 -3.34 11.89
CA VAL A 136 -23.99 -2.43 11.15
C VAL A 136 -25.22 -2.16 12.03
N GLY A 137 -25.27 -0.99 12.64
CA GLY A 137 -26.26 -0.71 13.71
C GLY A 137 -26.07 -1.68 14.88
N ASP A 138 -27.15 -2.41 15.23
CA ASP A 138 -27.15 -3.38 16.32
C ASP A 138 -26.84 -4.82 15.85
N SER A 139 -26.63 -5.01 14.55
CA SER A 139 -26.41 -6.33 13.94
C SER A 139 -24.94 -6.59 13.60
N LEU A 140 -24.54 -7.86 13.59
CA LEU A 140 -23.25 -8.32 13.08
C LEU A 140 -23.43 -8.92 11.69
N GLU A 141 -22.78 -8.31 10.70
CA GLU A 141 -22.79 -8.75 9.32
C GLU A 141 -21.55 -9.59 9.00
N TYR A 142 -21.77 -10.87 8.65
CA TYR A 142 -20.71 -11.83 8.35
C TYR A 142 -20.28 -11.83 6.88
N GLN A 143 -21.10 -11.22 6.00
CA GLN A 143 -20.82 -11.03 4.58
C GLN A 143 -20.52 -9.56 4.35
N VAL A 144 -19.25 -9.20 4.45
CA VAL A 144 -18.81 -7.81 4.39
C VAL A 144 -18.56 -7.39 2.95
N ILE A 145 -19.18 -6.29 2.53
CA ILE A 145 -18.92 -5.66 1.22
C ILE A 145 -18.15 -4.37 1.48
N ALA A 146 -17.03 -4.19 0.79
CA ALA A 146 -16.22 -3.01 0.91
C ALA A 146 -15.85 -2.45 -0.47
N ASN A 147 -15.84 -1.12 -0.58
CA ASN A 147 -15.42 -0.39 -1.76
C ASN A 147 -14.11 0.34 -1.43
N PRO A 148 -12.96 -0.14 -1.90
CA PRO A 148 -11.69 0.54 -1.70
C PRO A 148 -11.73 1.94 -2.30
N LYS A 149 -11.15 2.92 -1.59
CA LYS A 149 -10.89 4.22 -2.18
C LYS A 149 -9.77 4.07 -3.21
N VAL A 150 -10.04 4.44 -4.44
CA VAL A 150 -9.08 4.44 -5.54
C VAL A 150 -8.71 5.88 -5.87
N GLU A 151 -7.43 6.15 -5.99
CA GLU A 151 -6.89 7.44 -6.42
C GLU A 151 -6.17 7.26 -7.77
N ILE A 152 -6.17 8.29 -8.61
CA ILE A 152 -5.37 8.31 -9.85
C ILE A 152 -4.05 8.99 -9.51
N GLU A 153 -2.95 8.34 -9.88
CA GLU A 153 -1.66 9.00 -9.88
C GLU A 153 -1.63 10.05 -11.00
N GLU A 154 -1.66 11.32 -10.61
CA GLU A 154 -1.53 12.41 -11.59
C GLU A 154 -0.16 12.27 -12.26
N ALA A 155 -0.16 12.34 -13.61
CA ALA A 155 1.09 12.43 -14.34
C ALA A 155 1.79 13.72 -13.87
N VAL A 156 2.93 13.58 -13.19
CA VAL A 156 3.82 14.72 -12.98
C VAL A 156 4.13 15.26 -14.37
N PRO A 157 3.76 16.51 -14.70
CA PRO A 157 4.15 17.09 -15.96
C PRO A 157 5.66 16.95 -16.04
N GLY A 158 6.13 16.21 -17.05
CA GLY A 158 7.59 16.16 -17.31
C GLY A 158 8.10 17.59 -17.33
N PRO A 159 9.37 17.85 -16.95
CA PRO A 159 9.93 19.18 -17.02
C PRO A 159 9.59 19.70 -18.43
N THR A 160 8.76 20.74 -18.46
CA THR A 160 8.48 21.47 -19.69
C THR A 160 9.84 21.91 -20.15
N ASP A 161 10.34 21.32 -21.23
CA ASP A 161 11.57 21.77 -21.87
C ASP A 161 11.38 23.28 -22.06
N PRO A 162 12.09 24.14 -21.31
CA PRO A 162 12.00 25.58 -21.54
C PRO A 162 12.56 25.74 -22.93
N GLY A 163 11.65 25.90 -23.91
CA GLY A 163 11.96 25.96 -25.33
C GLY A 163 13.30 26.59 -25.51
N VAL A 164 14.23 25.83 -26.05
CA VAL A 164 15.57 26.35 -26.38
C VAL A 164 15.33 27.65 -27.14
N PRO A 165 15.69 28.81 -26.61
CA PRO A 165 15.60 30.03 -27.37
C PRO A 165 16.49 29.78 -28.60
N GLU A 166 15.91 29.89 -29.82
CA GLU A 166 16.70 29.87 -31.03
C GLU A 166 17.80 30.91 -30.83
N SER A 167 19.02 30.43 -30.55
CA SER A 167 20.18 31.30 -30.44
C SER A 167 20.51 31.79 -31.85
N ASN A 168 19.94 32.92 -32.21
CA ASN A 168 20.52 33.69 -33.28
C ASN A 168 21.99 33.99 -32.93
N GLY A 169 22.87 33.23 -33.55
CA GLY A 169 24.28 33.10 -33.24
C GLY A 169 24.99 34.46 -33.14
N ILE A 170 25.46 34.74 -31.94
CA ILE A 170 26.43 35.82 -31.69
C ILE A 170 27.86 35.24 -31.52
N PHE A 171 27.98 33.91 -31.38
CA PHE A 171 29.30 33.25 -31.28
C PHE A 171 29.36 31.98 -32.13
N PRO A 172 29.69 32.07 -33.44
CA PRO A 172 29.73 30.88 -34.33
C PRO A 172 30.88 29.88 -34.08
N TRP A 173 31.71 30.10 -33.05
CA TRP A 173 32.92 29.31 -32.78
C TRP A 173 32.91 28.55 -31.44
N LEU A 174 31.78 28.59 -30.71
CA LEU A 174 31.64 27.84 -29.45
C LEU A 174 30.76 26.61 -29.68
N ASP A 175 31.31 25.63 -30.35
CA ASP A 175 30.73 24.25 -30.37
C ASP A 175 30.97 23.62 -28.97
N LEU A 176 30.00 23.76 -28.08
CA LEU A 176 29.97 22.98 -26.86
C LEU A 176 29.41 21.58 -27.18
N PRO A 177 30.15 20.52 -26.92
CA PRO A 177 29.64 19.15 -27.15
C PRO A 177 28.42 18.93 -26.27
N THR A 178 27.25 18.68 -26.88
CA THR A 178 26.04 18.18 -26.25
C THR A 178 26.22 16.72 -25.92
N THR A 179 26.99 16.43 -24.89
CA THR A 179 27.03 15.09 -24.29
C THR A 179 26.63 15.21 -22.83
N GLY A 180 25.64 14.38 -22.45
CA GLY A 180 24.99 14.35 -21.15
C GLY A 180 25.88 13.88 -19.99
N ASP A 181 26.97 14.55 -19.68
CA ASP A 181 27.92 14.20 -18.64
C ASP A 181 27.88 15.07 -17.39
N VAL A 182 26.73 15.69 -17.11
CA VAL A 182 26.59 16.46 -15.86
C VAL A 182 26.56 15.57 -14.61
N GLN A 183 26.27 14.28 -14.76
CA GLN A 183 26.27 13.34 -13.63
C GLN A 183 27.66 12.92 -13.15
N MET A 184 28.68 12.92 -14.02
CA MET A 184 30.04 12.53 -13.64
C MET A 184 30.77 13.61 -12.82
N LEU A 185 30.43 14.89 -12.97
CA LEU A 185 31.06 15.97 -12.21
C LEU A 185 30.64 16.00 -10.73
N LEU A 186 29.39 15.58 -10.44
CA LEU A 186 28.88 15.51 -9.07
C LEU A 186 29.48 14.38 -8.26
N VAL A 187 29.80 13.24 -8.89
CA VAL A 187 30.44 12.09 -8.23
C VAL A 187 31.89 12.41 -7.86
N GLY A 188 32.60 13.14 -8.69
CA GLY A 188 33.99 13.57 -8.42
C GLY A 188 34.11 14.55 -7.23
N LEU A 189 33.16 15.45 -7.06
CA LEU A 189 33.17 16.45 -5.98
C LEU A 189 32.86 15.82 -4.61
N VAL A 190 32.01 14.82 -4.56
CA VAL A 190 31.70 14.10 -3.29
C VAL A 190 32.89 13.27 -2.82
N ALA A 191 33.66 12.69 -3.74
CA ALA A 191 34.85 11.91 -3.40
C ALA A 191 35.99 12.79 -2.83
N LEU A 192 36.13 14.04 -3.27
CA LEU A 192 37.15 14.98 -2.77
C LEU A 192 36.80 15.53 -1.38
N LEU A 193 35.52 15.71 -1.06
CA LEU A 193 35.07 16.15 0.27
C LEU A 193 35.06 15.00 1.30
N GLY A 194 34.85 13.76 0.89
CA GLY A 194 34.91 12.58 1.75
C GLY A 194 36.33 12.19 2.18
N GLY A 195 37.34 12.47 1.35
CA GLY A 195 38.75 12.13 1.64
C GLY A 195 39.42 13.01 2.71
N SER A 196 38.94 14.23 2.93
CA SER A 196 39.54 15.17 3.87
C SER A 196 39.11 14.95 5.32
N MET A 197 38.03 14.27 5.59
CA MET A 197 37.52 14.01 6.95
C MET A 197 38.23 12.85 7.66
N ILE A 198 38.90 11.95 6.94
CA ILE A 198 39.59 10.79 7.57
C ILE A 198 40.96 11.16 8.08
N ALA A 199 41.57 12.27 7.63
CA ALA A 199 42.91 12.68 8.05
C ALA A 199 42.93 13.47 9.38
N VAL A 200 41.82 14.02 9.87
CA VAL A 200 41.76 14.84 11.09
C VAL A 200 41.49 13.98 12.36
N SER A 201 40.97 12.78 12.20
CA SER A 201 40.59 11.91 13.34
C SER A 201 41.79 11.16 14.01
N ARG A 202 43.01 11.23 13.49
CA ARG A 202 44.17 10.51 14.03
C ARG A 202 45.14 11.33 14.86
N ARG A 203 44.83 12.57 15.22
CA ARG A 203 45.78 13.45 15.96
C ARG A 203 45.31 13.88 17.36
N VAL A 204 44.27 13.27 17.91
CA VAL A 204 43.87 13.51 19.31
C VAL A 204 43.84 12.17 20.08
N SER A 205 45.00 11.55 20.27
CA SER A 205 45.25 10.53 21.29
C SER A 205 46.76 10.50 21.54
N ARG A 206 47.19 11.43 22.35
CA ARG A 206 48.35 11.30 23.21
C ARG A 206 48.17 12.24 24.39
#